data_6a79088852c8e8f550ebf3c7f7ab5bd7
#
_entry.id   6a79088852c8e8f550ebf3c7f7ab5bd7
#
_cell.length_a   1.000
_cell.length_b   1.000
_cell.length_c   1.000
_cell.angle_alpha   90.00
_cell.angle_beta   90.00
_cell.angle_gamma   90.00
#
_symmetry.space_group_name_H-M   'P 1'
#
loop_
_entity.id
_entity.type
_entity.pdbx_description
1 polymer ?
#
loop_
_entity_poly.entity_id
_entity_poly.type
_entity_poly.pdbx_seq_one_letter_code
_entity_poly.pdbx_strand_id
1 'polypeptide(L)'
;MRVKEFAQFDSLADPTFSEAVITWQRAHGRHTLPWQNTRDAYRVWLSEIMLQQTQVAAVLGYYARFLERFPTVQDLAAAPVEDVMTYWSGLGYYTRARNLHACARRVVAEYGGVFPSDPLLLADLPGIGRSTAAAITAFSNGTRAAILDGNVKRVFARVFGVEQYPGEKRVEEALWRRADALLPLDGIESYTQGLMDLGATLCTRSKPDCGRCPLQARCVAYATGRTAELPVRKPKKASPEKRADLLVVVFDGEVLLEQRPGSGIWGGLLSLPEVEGHVALGDAMPASLAPASSVMAGALARFGELDEVQALLPLVHVFTHYKLHVFPHKVTPLERDRKSVV
;
A
#
# COMPACT_ATOMS: atom_id res chain seq x y z
N MET A 1 29.42 11.86 -24.86
CA MET A 1 29.12 12.86 -23.81
C MET A 1 29.29 12.17 -22.46
N ARG A 2 30.33 12.55 -21.72
CA ARG A 2 30.69 11.92 -20.42
C ARG A 2 29.57 12.22 -19.43
N VAL A 3 29.07 11.16 -18.83
CA VAL A 3 28.20 11.19 -17.64
C VAL A 3 28.98 11.97 -16.57
N LYS A 4 28.51 13.16 -16.20
CA LYS A 4 29.01 13.86 -15.02
C LYS A 4 28.63 12.97 -13.84
N GLU A 5 29.62 12.32 -13.30
CA GLU A 5 29.54 11.46 -12.13
C GLU A 5 28.96 12.24 -10.95
N PHE A 6 28.29 11.52 -10.11
CA PHE A 6 27.78 11.90 -8.80
C PHE A 6 28.85 12.40 -7.81
N ALA A 7 29.88 13.07 -8.29
CA ALA A 7 31.06 13.52 -7.55
C ALA A 7 30.85 14.76 -6.69
N GLN A 8 29.60 15.13 -6.39
CA GLN A 8 29.31 16.27 -5.50
C GLN A 8 28.74 15.84 -4.14
N PHE A 9 29.07 14.64 -3.69
CA PHE A 9 28.60 14.12 -2.40
C PHE A 9 29.75 14.00 -1.35
N ASP A 10 30.74 14.86 -1.39
CA ASP A 10 31.91 14.79 -0.50
C ASP A 10 31.62 15.11 0.99
N SER A 11 30.40 15.51 1.35
CA SER A 11 29.87 15.39 2.70
C SER A 11 28.39 15.00 2.61
N LEU A 12 28.09 13.73 2.73
CA LEU A 12 26.69 13.26 2.80
C LEU A 12 26.02 13.73 4.11
N ALA A 13 26.80 13.91 5.18
CA ALA A 13 26.31 14.38 6.47
C ALA A 13 26.08 15.91 6.44
N ASP A 14 24.88 16.31 6.84
CA ASP A 14 24.51 17.72 6.97
C ASP A 14 23.60 17.86 8.21
N PRO A 15 24.18 18.14 9.38
CA PRO A 15 23.39 18.33 10.60
C PRO A 15 22.34 19.44 10.50
N THR A 16 22.63 20.49 9.72
CA THR A 16 21.70 21.61 9.55
C THR A 16 20.44 21.21 8.77
N PHE A 17 20.52 20.14 7.99
CA PHE A 17 19.33 19.58 7.32
C PHE A 17 18.37 18.95 8.35
N SER A 18 18.88 18.09 9.22
CA SER A 18 18.05 17.43 10.23
C SER A 18 17.53 18.41 11.28
N GLU A 19 18.33 19.40 11.67
CA GLU A 19 17.91 20.48 12.58
C GLU A 19 16.73 21.29 12.01
N ALA A 20 16.81 21.66 10.73
CA ALA A 20 15.73 22.40 10.06
C ALA A 20 14.42 21.58 10.02
N VAL A 21 14.50 20.25 9.74
CA VAL A 21 13.36 19.36 9.73
C VAL A 21 12.76 19.21 11.13
N ILE A 22 13.59 18.98 12.15
CA ILE A 22 13.17 18.80 13.55
C ILE A 22 12.50 20.07 14.08
N THR A 23 13.13 21.23 13.86
CA THR A 23 12.61 22.52 14.32
C THR A 23 11.25 22.81 13.69
N TRP A 24 11.14 22.59 12.39
CA TRP A 24 9.89 22.77 11.67
C TRP A 24 8.81 21.80 12.16
N GLN A 25 9.14 20.53 12.33
CA GLN A 25 8.18 19.52 12.78
C GLN A 25 7.61 19.85 14.16
N ARG A 26 8.47 20.26 15.09
CA ARG A 26 8.03 20.63 16.46
C ARG A 26 7.08 21.82 16.47
N ALA A 27 7.27 22.79 15.57
CA ALA A 27 6.44 24.00 15.50
C ALA A 27 5.19 23.84 14.60
N HIS A 28 5.26 23.05 13.52
CA HIS A 28 4.28 23.05 12.44
C HIS A 28 3.85 21.64 11.98
N GLY A 29 4.46 20.60 12.50
CA GLY A 29 4.12 19.21 12.17
C GLY A 29 2.75 18.80 12.70
N ARG A 30 2.32 17.62 12.31
CA ARG A 30 1.11 16.98 12.86
C ARG A 30 1.43 16.38 14.21
N HIS A 31 0.59 16.65 15.24
CA HIS A 31 0.77 16.16 16.60
C HIS A 31 -0.48 15.52 17.19
N THR A 32 -1.59 15.51 16.45
CA THR A 32 -2.91 15.13 16.95
C THR A 32 -3.41 13.78 16.43
N LEU A 33 -2.60 13.08 15.67
CA LEU A 33 -2.99 11.77 15.14
C LEU A 33 -2.95 10.71 16.26
N PRO A 34 -3.93 9.81 16.34
CA PRO A 34 -4.06 8.86 17.48
C PRO A 34 -2.82 8.00 17.74
N TRP A 35 -2.07 7.68 16.68
CA TRP A 35 -0.86 6.86 16.74
C TRP A 35 0.41 7.65 17.06
N GLN A 36 0.36 8.97 17.17
CA GLN A 36 1.51 9.81 17.54
C GLN A 36 1.68 9.97 19.05
N ASN A 37 0.63 9.72 19.84
CA ASN A 37 0.62 9.90 21.28
C ASN A 37 0.87 8.60 22.05
N THR A 38 1.62 7.68 21.46
CA THR A 38 1.93 6.38 22.05
C THR A 38 3.33 5.92 21.66
N ARG A 39 3.98 5.16 22.55
CA ARG A 39 5.20 4.40 22.28
C ARG A 39 4.93 2.89 22.17
N ASP A 40 3.68 2.48 22.20
CA ASP A 40 3.30 1.09 21.99
C ASP A 40 3.61 0.67 20.54
N ALA A 41 4.58 -0.22 20.38
CA ALA A 41 5.04 -0.69 19.09
C ALA A 41 3.93 -1.36 18.26
N TYR A 42 2.97 -2.04 18.90
CA TYR A 42 1.81 -2.62 18.23
C TYR A 42 0.93 -1.53 17.58
N ARG A 43 0.63 -0.48 18.34
CA ARG A 43 -0.21 0.65 17.88
C ARG A 43 0.47 1.45 16.78
N VAL A 44 1.78 1.68 16.92
CA VAL A 44 2.59 2.35 15.89
C VAL A 44 2.65 1.50 14.62
N TRP A 45 3.00 0.22 14.74
CA TRP A 45 3.05 -0.69 13.60
C TRP A 45 1.72 -0.79 12.84
N LEU A 46 0.60 -0.92 13.56
CA LEU A 46 -0.72 -0.98 12.95
C LEU A 46 -0.99 0.26 12.07
N SER A 47 -0.70 1.45 12.60
CA SER A 47 -0.87 2.70 11.84
C SER A 47 0.04 2.76 10.62
N GLU A 48 1.31 2.38 10.74
CA GLU A 48 2.27 2.37 9.64
C GLU A 48 1.82 1.45 8.50
N ILE A 49 1.29 0.27 8.82
CA ILE A 49 0.75 -0.65 7.80
C ILE A 49 -0.55 -0.11 7.19
N MET A 50 -1.45 0.45 7.97
CA MET A 50 -2.70 1.03 7.45
C MET A 50 -2.45 2.23 6.54
N LEU A 51 -1.44 3.04 6.83
CA LEU A 51 -1.06 4.23 6.06
C LEU A 51 -0.33 3.92 4.75
N GLN A 52 0.13 2.68 4.54
CA GLN A 52 0.74 2.30 3.26
C GLN A 52 -0.27 2.53 2.11
N GLN A 53 0.01 3.49 1.23
CA GLN A 53 -0.82 3.87 0.08
C GLN A 53 -2.28 4.27 0.44
N THR A 54 -2.53 4.66 1.68
CA THR A 54 -3.85 5.09 2.16
C THR A 54 -3.75 6.47 2.82
N GLN A 55 -4.74 7.31 2.61
CA GLN A 55 -4.77 8.65 3.19
C GLN A 55 -5.15 8.61 4.68
N VAL A 56 -4.59 9.51 5.47
CA VAL A 56 -4.84 9.63 6.93
C VAL A 56 -6.33 9.67 7.26
N ALA A 57 -7.11 10.48 6.54
CA ALA A 57 -8.55 10.62 6.79
C ALA A 57 -9.31 9.29 6.69
N ALA A 58 -8.92 8.42 5.75
CA ALA A 58 -9.51 7.09 5.63
C ALA A 58 -9.08 6.16 6.77
N VAL A 59 -7.83 6.26 7.23
CA VAL A 59 -7.27 5.36 8.25
C VAL A 59 -7.87 5.60 9.64
N LEU A 60 -8.22 6.83 10.00
CA LEU A 60 -8.66 7.18 11.36
C LEU A 60 -9.78 6.28 11.89
N GLY A 61 -10.85 6.09 11.10
CA GLY A 61 -11.98 5.26 11.52
C GLY A 61 -11.65 3.76 11.56
N TYR A 62 -10.79 3.28 10.65
CA TYR A 62 -10.33 1.89 10.63
C TYR A 62 -9.43 1.58 11.83
N TYR A 63 -8.50 2.47 12.14
CA TYR A 63 -7.57 2.31 13.25
C TYR A 63 -8.29 2.18 14.60
N ALA A 64 -9.29 3.03 14.84
CA ALA A 64 -10.08 2.98 16.08
C ALA A 64 -10.83 1.64 16.21
N ARG A 65 -11.62 1.27 15.19
CA ARG A 65 -12.40 0.02 15.19
C ARG A 65 -11.51 -1.23 15.27
N PHE A 66 -10.35 -1.19 14.63
CA PHE A 66 -9.42 -2.32 14.64
C PHE A 66 -8.81 -2.54 16.03
N LEU A 67 -8.43 -1.47 16.73
CA LEU A 67 -7.93 -1.53 18.12
C LEU A 67 -9.00 -1.89 19.14
N GLU A 68 -10.26 -1.55 18.88
CA GLU A 68 -11.39 -2.01 19.69
C GLU A 68 -11.56 -3.54 19.63
N ARG A 69 -11.46 -4.10 18.43
CA ARG A 69 -11.58 -5.57 18.22
C ARG A 69 -10.33 -6.34 18.59
N PHE A 70 -9.17 -5.79 18.29
CA PHE A 70 -7.85 -6.40 18.50
C PHE A 70 -6.96 -5.44 19.31
N PRO A 71 -7.19 -5.33 20.63
CA PRO A 71 -6.47 -4.36 21.47
C PRO A 71 -4.99 -4.66 21.62
N THR A 72 -4.58 -5.93 21.46
CA THR A 72 -3.19 -6.39 21.55
C THR A 72 -2.76 -7.20 20.33
N VAL A 73 -1.46 -7.36 20.14
CA VAL A 73 -0.91 -8.24 19.09
C VAL A 73 -1.29 -9.69 19.29
N GLN A 74 -1.50 -10.13 20.55
CA GLN A 74 -1.94 -11.46 20.90
C GLN A 74 -3.38 -11.69 20.44
N ASP A 75 -4.28 -10.74 20.68
CA ASP A 75 -5.68 -10.81 20.21
C ASP A 75 -5.74 -10.91 18.68
N LEU A 76 -4.92 -10.09 18.00
CA LEU A 76 -4.82 -10.14 16.54
C LEU A 76 -4.27 -11.47 16.03
N ALA A 77 -3.23 -12.00 16.67
CA ALA A 77 -2.60 -13.25 16.27
C ALA A 77 -3.50 -14.47 16.48
N ALA A 78 -4.34 -14.45 17.51
CA ALA A 78 -5.27 -15.51 17.86
C ALA A 78 -6.57 -15.50 17.03
N ALA A 79 -6.90 -14.37 16.42
CA ALA A 79 -8.12 -14.22 15.62
C ALA A 79 -8.07 -15.05 14.33
N PRO A 80 -9.20 -15.54 13.82
CA PRO A 80 -9.29 -16.05 12.45
C PRO A 80 -8.93 -14.96 11.44
N VAL A 81 -8.26 -15.34 10.34
CA VAL A 81 -7.87 -14.36 9.31
C VAL A 81 -9.09 -13.70 8.65
N GLU A 82 -10.20 -14.37 8.61
CA GLU A 82 -11.50 -13.90 8.09
C GLU A 82 -12.01 -12.71 8.91
N ASP A 83 -11.89 -12.76 10.24
CA ASP A 83 -12.21 -11.63 11.12
C ASP A 83 -11.34 -10.41 10.79
N VAL A 84 -10.03 -10.62 10.65
CA VAL A 84 -9.09 -9.55 10.30
C VAL A 84 -9.45 -8.92 8.95
N MET A 85 -9.80 -9.75 7.96
CA MET A 85 -10.23 -9.29 6.64
C MET A 85 -11.54 -8.51 6.70
N THR A 86 -12.48 -8.90 7.56
CA THR A 86 -13.76 -8.19 7.78
C THR A 86 -13.52 -6.77 8.30
N TYR A 87 -12.68 -6.62 9.34
CA TYR A 87 -12.34 -5.30 9.90
C TYR A 87 -11.48 -4.45 8.98
N TRP A 88 -10.80 -5.06 7.98
CA TRP A 88 -10.02 -4.37 6.95
C TRP A 88 -10.84 -4.02 5.71
N SER A 89 -12.05 -4.58 5.58
CA SER A 89 -12.89 -4.43 4.38
C SER A 89 -13.14 -2.95 4.03
N GLY A 90 -12.91 -2.59 2.77
CA GLY A 90 -13.00 -1.21 2.27
C GLY A 90 -11.69 -0.40 2.33
N LEU A 91 -10.69 -0.78 3.12
CA LEU A 91 -9.40 -0.08 3.19
C LEU A 91 -8.50 -0.37 1.96
N GLY A 92 -8.78 -1.46 1.25
CA GLY A 92 -8.03 -1.87 0.05
C GLY A 92 -6.67 -2.50 0.33
N TYR A 93 -6.01 -2.94 -0.75
CA TYR A 93 -4.68 -3.60 -0.66
C TYR A 93 -4.66 -4.73 0.37
N TYR A 94 -5.57 -5.68 0.25
CA TYR A 94 -5.85 -6.75 1.23
C TYR A 94 -4.64 -7.63 1.57
N THR A 95 -3.61 -7.68 0.73
CA THR A 95 -2.33 -8.32 1.06
C THR A 95 -1.71 -7.72 2.32
N ARG A 96 -1.94 -6.44 2.62
CA ARG A 96 -1.49 -5.82 3.87
C ARG A 96 -2.15 -6.45 5.09
N ALA A 97 -3.47 -6.71 5.04
CA ALA A 97 -4.19 -7.37 6.14
C ALA A 97 -3.69 -8.80 6.38
N ARG A 98 -3.46 -9.56 5.31
CA ARG A 98 -2.87 -10.91 5.43
C ARG A 98 -1.46 -10.87 6.03
N ASN A 99 -0.61 -9.98 5.53
CA ASN A 99 0.73 -9.80 6.07
C ASN A 99 0.70 -9.30 7.52
N LEU A 100 -0.23 -8.39 7.84
CA LEU A 100 -0.44 -7.91 9.21
C LEU A 100 -0.77 -9.08 10.15
N HIS A 101 -1.71 -9.96 9.79
CA HIS A 101 -2.05 -11.13 10.59
C HIS A 101 -0.88 -12.12 10.70
N ALA A 102 -0.20 -12.42 9.58
CA ALA A 102 0.98 -13.30 9.58
C ALA A 102 2.12 -12.73 10.44
N CYS A 103 2.33 -11.39 10.38
CA CYS A 103 3.29 -10.69 11.21
C CYS A 103 2.94 -10.80 12.71
N ALA A 104 1.68 -10.56 13.09
CA ALA A 104 1.22 -10.70 14.47
C ALA A 104 1.51 -12.11 15.02
N ARG A 105 1.20 -13.15 14.25
CA ARG A 105 1.49 -14.53 14.62
C ARG A 105 2.98 -14.80 14.82
N ARG A 106 3.85 -14.26 13.93
CA ARG A 106 5.31 -14.38 14.11
C ARG A 106 5.80 -13.64 15.33
N VAL A 107 5.30 -12.41 15.59
CA VAL A 107 5.66 -11.64 16.79
C VAL A 107 5.30 -12.40 18.06
N VAL A 108 4.14 -13.03 18.11
CA VAL A 108 3.74 -13.84 19.28
C VAL A 108 4.59 -15.10 19.39
N ALA A 109 4.82 -15.82 18.30
CA ALA A 109 5.51 -17.11 18.32
C ALA A 109 7.03 -16.97 18.53
N GLU A 110 7.67 -15.99 17.91
CA GLU A 110 9.13 -15.84 17.89
C GLU A 110 9.64 -14.86 18.94
N TYR A 111 8.81 -13.89 19.34
CA TYR A 111 9.21 -12.81 20.24
C TYR A 111 8.29 -12.65 21.48
N GLY A 112 7.45 -13.65 21.77
CA GLY A 112 6.58 -13.64 22.96
C GLY A 112 5.55 -12.49 22.98
N GLY A 113 5.22 -11.94 21.81
CA GLY A 113 4.28 -10.81 21.69
C GLY A 113 4.90 -9.43 21.89
N VAL A 114 6.23 -9.33 21.94
CA VAL A 114 6.97 -8.06 22.05
C VAL A 114 7.65 -7.77 20.71
N PHE A 115 7.39 -6.62 20.12
CA PHE A 115 8.04 -6.22 18.87
C PHE A 115 9.54 -5.97 19.08
N PRO A 116 10.42 -6.50 18.19
CA PRO A 116 11.85 -6.20 18.26
C PRO A 116 12.14 -4.71 18.14
N SER A 117 13.09 -4.22 18.93
CA SER A 117 13.61 -2.84 18.83
C SER A 117 14.70 -2.67 17.76
N ASP A 118 15.22 -3.77 17.23
CA ASP A 118 16.15 -3.78 16.11
C ASP A 118 15.39 -3.69 14.77
N PRO A 119 15.61 -2.62 13.97
CA PRO A 119 14.95 -2.47 12.68
C PRO A 119 15.26 -3.59 11.67
N LEU A 120 16.38 -4.29 11.79
CA LEU A 120 16.71 -5.42 10.91
C LEU A 120 15.81 -6.62 11.22
N LEU A 121 15.60 -6.94 12.49
CA LEU A 121 14.69 -8.00 12.91
C LEU A 121 13.24 -7.68 12.54
N LEU A 122 12.84 -6.41 12.69
CA LEU A 122 11.51 -5.98 12.25
C LEU A 122 11.33 -6.08 10.74
N ALA A 123 12.34 -5.75 9.95
CA ALA A 123 12.26 -5.79 8.49
C ALA A 123 12.14 -7.21 7.91
N ASP A 124 12.46 -8.24 8.70
CA ASP A 124 12.26 -9.66 8.35
C ASP A 124 10.80 -10.12 8.52
N LEU A 125 10.00 -9.36 9.24
CA LEU A 125 8.60 -9.70 9.49
C LEU A 125 7.69 -9.41 8.28
N PRO A 126 6.63 -10.21 8.06
CA PRO A 126 5.72 -10.04 6.93
C PRO A 126 5.15 -8.63 6.79
N GLY A 127 5.29 -8.04 5.62
CA GLY A 127 4.74 -6.72 5.30
C GLY A 127 5.52 -5.52 5.83
N ILE A 128 6.63 -5.74 6.53
CA ILE A 128 7.50 -4.70 7.07
C ILE A 128 8.75 -4.57 6.19
N GLY A 129 8.86 -3.46 5.48
CA GLY A 129 10.08 -3.13 4.75
C GLY A 129 11.04 -2.26 5.59
N ARG A 130 12.27 -2.06 5.11
CA ARG A 130 13.32 -1.27 5.79
C ARG A 130 12.83 0.09 6.30
N SER A 131 12.09 0.86 5.48
CA SER A 131 11.57 2.17 5.88
C SER A 131 10.50 2.08 6.97
N THR A 132 9.60 1.09 6.87
CA THR A 132 8.55 0.86 7.87
C THR A 132 9.16 0.40 9.20
N ALA A 133 10.13 -0.51 9.17
CA ALA A 133 10.86 -0.95 10.36
C ALA A 133 11.55 0.21 11.08
N ALA A 134 12.23 1.07 10.32
CA ALA A 134 12.87 2.27 10.86
C ALA A 134 11.87 3.24 11.50
N ALA A 135 10.71 3.47 10.88
CA ALA A 135 9.67 4.33 11.43
C ALA A 135 9.10 3.75 12.74
N ILE A 136 8.76 2.45 12.74
CA ILE A 136 8.25 1.78 13.95
C ILE A 136 9.24 1.92 15.10
N THR A 137 10.51 1.57 14.89
CA THR A 137 11.53 1.61 15.96
C THR A 137 11.88 3.04 16.39
N ALA A 138 11.83 4.01 15.47
CA ALA A 138 12.00 5.42 15.83
C ALA A 138 10.89 5.89 16.77
N PHE A 139 9.62 5.61 16.45
CA PHE A 139 8.48 6.08 17.26
C PHE A 139 8.28 5.30 18.55
N SER A 140 8.56 4.00 18.58
CA SER A 140 8.36 3.18 19.79
C SER A 140 9.57 3.20 20.73
N ASN A 141 10.79 3.18 20.20
CA ASN A 141 12.01 2.97 20.98
C ASN A 141 13.01 4.13 20.87
N GLY A 142 12.79 5.11 20.00
CA GLY A 142 13.78 6.16 19.73
C GLY A 142 15.01 5.65 18.95
N THR A 143 14.89 4.51 18.28
CA THR A 143 16.01 3.91 17.54
C THR A 143 16.37 4.76 16.33
N ARG A 144 17.65 5.07 16.19
CA ARG A 144 18.21 5.89 15.12
C ARG A 144 18.34 5.07 13.83
N ALA A 145 17.32 5.13 12.97
CA ALA A 145 17.28 4.45 11.68
C ALA A 145 16.65 5.32 10.61
N ALA A 146 17.13 5.21 9.36
CA ALA A 146 16.67 6.05 8.26
C ALA A 146 15.37 5.53 7.64
N ILE A 147 14.50 6.46 7.24
CA ILE A 147 13.32 6.18 6.41
C ILE A 147 13.55 6.67 4.99
N LEU A 148 12.96 5.97 4.01
CA LEU A 148 12.98 6.36 2.61
C LEU A 148 11.69 5.89 1.90
N ASP A 149 10.55 6.34 2.38
CA ASP A 149 9.25 6.10 1.75
C ASP A 149 9.03 6.96 0.50
N GLY A 150 7.88 6.88 -0.14
CA GLY A 150 7.56 7.68 -1.32
C GLY A 150 7.53 9.19 -1.08
N ASN A 151 7.23 9.65 0.13
CA ASN A 151 7.26 11.04 0.53
C ASN A 151 8.71 11.54 0.67
N VAL A 152 9.53 10.79 1.40
CA VAL A 152 10.95 11.11 1.62
C VAL A 152 11.72 11.07 0.30
N LYS A 153 11.50 10.05 -0.56
CA LYS A 153 12.08 10.01 -1.91
C LYS A 153 11.77 11.27 -2.71
N ARG A 154 10.53 11.77 -2.63
CA ARG A 154 10.13 13.01 -3.33
C ARG A 154 10.82 14.23 -2.74
N VAL A 155 10.88 14.36 -1.41
CA VAL A 155 11.57 15.46 -0.74
C VAL A 155 13.04 15.43 -1.13
N PHE A 156 13.73 14.32 -1.00
CA PHE A 156 15.15 14.19 -1.34
C PHE A 156 15.43 14.41 -2.82
N ALA A 157 14.59 13.89 -3.71
CA ALA A 157 14.75 14.11 -5.14
C ALA A 157 14.69 15.60 -5.51
N ARG A 158 13.82 16.38 -4.85
CA ARG A 158 13.71 17.82 -5.07
C ARG A 158 14.83 18.59 -4.39
N VAL A 159 15.10 18.31 -3.11
CA VAL A 159 16.13 19.03 -2.35
C VAL A 159 17.51 18.84 -2.97
N PHE A 160 17.86 17.62 -3.34
CA PHE A 160 19.17 17.28 -3.88
C PHE A 160 19.25 17.26 -5.43
N GLY A 161 18.16 17.60 -6.13
CA GLY A 161 18.14 17.70 -7.59
C GLY A 161 18.38 16.37 -8.30
N VAL A 162 17.78 15.27 -7.84
CA VAL A 162 17.98 13.93 -8.42
C VAL A 162 17.29 13.84 -9.77
N GLU A 163 18.08 13.75 -10.85
CA GLU A 163 17.64 13.81 -12.25
C GLU A 163 17.29 12.44 -12.85
N GLN A 164 17.39 11.37 -12.08
CA GLN A 164 17.01 10.03 -12.48
C GLN A 164 15.75 9.59 -11.73
N TYR A 165 15.11 8.51 -12.23
CA TYR A 165 13.94 7.94 -11.56
C TYR A 165 14.33 7.36 -10.17
N PRO A 166 13.76 7.87 -9.05
CA PRO A 166 14.14 7.45 -7.69
C PRO A 166 13.85 5.99 -7.34
N GLY A 167 13.12 5.27 -8.17
CA GLY A 167 12.86 3.84 -8.03
C GLY A 167 13.81 2.95 -8.84
N GLU A 168 14.80 3.50 -9.51
CA GLU A 168 15.90 2.76 -10.11
C GLU A 168 16.84 2.30 -8.99
N LYS A 169 17.24 1.03 -8.99
CA LYS A 169 18.00 0.41 -7.89
C LYS A 169 19.23 1.22 -7.47
N ARG A 170 20.04 1.64 -8.44
CA ARG A 170 21.26 2.44 -8.17
C ARG A 170 20.95 3.80 -7.53
N VAL A 171 19.88 4.45 -8.00
CA VAL A 171 19.44 5.76 -7.48
C VAL A 171 18.84 5.59 -6.07
N GLU A 172 18.06 4.57 -5.87
CA GLU A 172 17.48 4.25 -4.56
C GLU A 172 18.57 3.92 -3.52
N GLU A 173 19.60 3.16 -3.90
CA GLU A 173 20.76 2.90 -3.03
C GLU A 173 21.51 4.18 -2.67
N ALA A 174 21.66 5.11 -3.61
CA ALA A 174 22.27 6.42 -3.33
C ALA A 174 21.43 7.28 -2.40
N LEU A 175 20.09 7.24 -2.56
CA LEU A 175 19.16 7.92 -1.67
C LEU A 175 19.17 7.31 -0.25
N TRP A 176 19.31 6.00 -0.12
CA TRP A 176 19.48 5.34 1.19
C TRP A 176 20.76 5.78 1.89
N ARG A 177 21.91 5.79 1.18
CA ARG A 177 23.16 6.31 1.75
C ARG A 177 23.01 7.76 2.23
N ARG A 178 22.29 8.59 1.46
CA ARG A 178 21.99 9.97 1.86
C ARG A 178 21.08 10.00 3.10
N ALA A 179 20.04 9.18 3.15
CA ALA A 179 19.13 9.08 4.27
C ALA A 179 19.86 8.70 5.57
N ASP A 180 20.75 7.71 5.49
CA ASP A 180 21.58 7.28 6.63
C ASP A 180 22.52 8.39 7.12
N ALA A 181 23.14 9.13 6.18
CA ALA A 181 24.08 10.20 6.51
C ALA A 181 23.43 11.46 7.11
N LEU A 182 22.13 11.68 6.82
CA LEU A 182 21.37 12.83 7.32
C LEU A 182 20.67 12.55 8.66
N LEU A 183 20.87 11.36 9.24
CA LEU A 183 20.27 11.04 10.54
C LEU A 183 20.79 11.95 11.66
N PRO A 184 19.91 12.59 12.44
CA PRO A 184 20.33 13.40 13.58
C PRO A 184 20.93 12.51 14.68
N LEU A 185 21.70 13.10 15.56
CA LEU A 185 22.16 12.43 16.78
C LEU A 185 21.00 12.32 17.79
N ASP A 186 20.19 13.38 17.89
CA ASP A 186 19.05 13.47 18.79
C ASP A 186 17.77 13.85 18.05
N GLY A 187 16.59 13.51 18.61
CA GLY A 187 15.30 13.91 18.06
C GLY A 187 14.88 13.10 16.83
N ILE A 188 15.27 11.83 16.78
CA ILE A 188 14.94 10.93 15.66
C ILE A 188 13.43 10.84 15.37
N GLU A 189 12.59 10.83 16.41
CA GLU A 189 11.13 10.79 16.30
C GLU A 189 10.61 12.02 15.55
N SER A 190 11.04 13.24 15.97
CA SER A 190 10.66 14.48 15.30
C SER A 190 11.22 14.56 13.88
N TYR A 191 12.42 14.05 13.64
CA TYR A 191 13.02 13.99 12.30
C TYR A 191 12.25 13.08 11.37
N THR A 192 11.95 11.86 11.81
CA THR A 192 11.20 10.86 11.06
C THR A 192 9.79 11.37 10.74
N GLN A 193 9.06 11.86 11.73
CA GLN A 193 7.74 12.46 11.53
C GLN A 193 7.82 13.70 10.63
N GLY A 194 8.84 14.54 10.80
CA GLY A 194 9.04 15.75 10.01
C GLY A 194 9.24 15.48 8.53
N LEU A 195 10.02 14.46 8.18
CA LEU A 195 10.18 14.05 6.78
C LEU A 195 8.88 13.55 6.15
N MET A 196 8.10 12.76 6.91
CA MET A 196 6.78 12.30 6.47
C MET A 196 5.82 13.47 6.30
N ASP A 197 5.77 14.40 7.27
CA ASP A 197 4.90 15.56 7.25
C ASP A 197 5.24 16.53 6.12
N LEU A 198 6.53 16.83 5.92
CA LEU A 198 6.99 17.65 4.80
C LEU A 198 6.50 17.10 3.47
N GLY A 199 6.64 15.79 3.26
CA GLY A 199 6.15 15.14 2.06
C GLY A 199 4.63 15.18 1.93
N ALA A 200 3.91 14.94 3.02
CA ALA A 200 2.45 14.85 3.00
C ALA A 200 1.75 16.22 2.88
N THR A 201 2.32 17.28 3.47
CA THR A 201 1.63 18.57 3.65
C THR A 201 2.23 19.74 2.85
N LEU A 202 3.55 19.82 2.70
CA LEU A 202 4.22 20.91 2.00
C LEU A 202 4.80 20.49 0.66
N CYS A 203 5.71 19.52 0.63
CA CYS A 203 6.37 19.07 -0.59
C CYS A 203 5.47 18.09 -1.33
N THR A 204 4.22 18.46 -1.59
CA THR A 204 3.21 17.62 -2.24
C THR A 204 3.55 17.34 -3.70
N ARG A 205 2.89 16.34 -4.28
CA ARG A 205 3.19 15.85 -5.65
C ARG A 205 2.95 16.91 -6.73
N SER A 206 1.83 17.62 -6.66
CA SER A 206 1.35 18.50 -7.74
C SER A 206 1.43 19.98 -7.42
N LYS A 207 1.27 20.38 -6.17
CA LYS A 207 1.25 21.78 -5.72
C LYS A 207 2.06 21.94 -4.43
N PRO A 208 3.41 21.90 -4.50
CA PRO A 208 4.22 22.09 -3.30
C PRO A 208 4.14 23.52 -2.78
N ASP A 209 3.97 23.65 -1.47
CA ASP A 209 4.01 24.95 -0.77
C ASP A 209 5.47 25.28 -0.37
N CYS A 210 6.25 25.65 -1.36
CA CYS A 210 7.68 25.92 -1.16
C CYS A 210 7.94 27.14 -0.27
N GLY A 211 7.02 28.11 -0.23
CA GLY A 211 7.18 29.34 0.59
C GLY A 211 7.22 29.07 2.08
N ARG A 212 6.63 27.96 2.55
CA ARG A 212 6.62 27.54 3.96
C ARG A 212 7.59 26.40 4.26
N CYS A 213 8.35 25.95 3.25
CA CYS A 213 9.22 24.78 3.39
C CYS A 213 10.53 25.15 4.12
N PRO A 214 10.90 24.47 5.24
CA PRO A 214 12.13 24.75 5.96
C PRO A 214 13.40 24.42 5.15
N LEU A 215 13.25 23.68 4.07
CA LEU A 215 14.35 23.27 3.18
C LEU A 215 14.44 24.14 1.91
N GLN A 216 13.62 25.21 1.80
CA GLN A 216 13.53 26.02 0.58
C GLN A 216 14.90 26.56 0.13
N ALA A 217 15.67 27.16 1.06
CA ALA A 217 16.95 27.81 0.75
C ALA A 217 18.01 26.86 0.17
N ARG A 218 17.90 25.55 0.46
CA ARG A 218 18.80 24.50 -0.01
C ARG A 218 18.21 23.62 -1.11
N CYS A 219 16.97 23.87 -1.52
CA CYS A 219 16.26 23.02 -2.46
C CYS A 219 16.66 23.33 -3.91
N VAL A 220 17.38 22.40 -4.55
CA VAL A 220 17.80 22.51 -5.95
C VAL A 220 16.59 22.67 -6.89
N ALA A 221 15.55 21.87 -6.71
CA ALA A 221 14.35 21.94 -7.54
C ALA A 221 13.64 23.30 -7.45
N TYR A 222 13.64 23.92 -6.27
CA TYR A 222 13.07 25.26 -6.09
C TYR A 222 13.95 26.32 -6.75
N ALA A 223 15.25 26.32 -6.47
CA ALA A 223 16.20 27.28 -7.03
C ALA A 223 16.27 27.24 -8.57
N THR A 224 16.01 26.06 -9.17
CA THR A 224 16.06 25.87 -10.63
C THR A 224 14.68 25.87 -11.30
N GLY A 225 13.59 26.12 -10.57
CA GLY A 225 12.21 26.13 -11.09
C GLY A 225 11.67 24.74 -11.47
N ARG A 226 12.32 23.64 -11.05
CA ARG A 226 12.04 22.25 -11.50
C ARG A 226 11.18 21.43 -10.54
N THR A 227 10.43 22.07 -9.66
CA THR A 227 9.58 21.36 -8.67
C THR A 227 8.48 20.49 -9.31
N ALA A 228 8.02 20.83 -10.52
CA ALA A 228 7.04 20.05 -11.28
C ALA A 228 7.66 18.84 -12.00
N GLU A 229 8.95 18.92 -12.36
CA GLU A 229 9.69 17.87 -13.06
C GLU A 229 10.21 16.79 -12.10
N LEU A 230 10.64 17.22 -10.90
CA LEU A 230 11.22 16.32 -9.89
C LEU A 230 10.18 15.88 -8.85
N PRO A 231 10.21 14.63 -8.43
CA PRO A 231 11.04 13.53 -8.92
C PRO A 231 10.69 13.10 -10.34
N VAL A 232 11.69 12.67 -11.10
CA VAL A 232 11.48 12.07 -12.41
C VAL A 232 10.56 10.87 -12.30
N ARG A 233 9.57 10.80 -13.17
CA ARG A 233 8.55 9.73 -13.14
C ARG A 233 9.04 8.51 -13.91
N LYS A 234 8.63 7.34 -13.44
CA LYS A 234 8.77 6.12 -14.23
C LYS A 234 8.05 6.30 -15.57
N PRO A 235 8.68 5.93 -16.70
CA PRO A 235 7.98 5.91 -17.99
C PRO A 235 6.69 5.08 -17.86
N LYS A 236 5.58 5.65 -18.33
CA LYS A 236 4.30 4.94 -18.32
C LYS A 236 4.38 3.78 -19.31
N LYS A 237 4.25 2.56 -18.81
CA LYS A 237 3.88 1.41 -19.66
C LYS A 237 2.37 1.47 -19.90
N ALA A 238 1.91 1.00 -21.06
CA ALA A 238 0.49 0.80 -21.30
C ALA A 238 -0.09 -0.06 -20.18
N SER A 239 -1.23 0.35 -19.66
CA SER A 239 -1.91 -0.43 -18.60
C SER A 239 -2.53 -1.66 -19.26
N PRO A 240 -2.15 -2.90 -18.88
CA PRO A 240 -2.77 -4.09 -19.43
C PRO A 240 -4.29 -4.05 -19.22
N GLU A 241 -5.04 -4.58 -20.16
CA GLU A 241 -6.48 -4.76 -20.02
C GLU A 241 -6.77 -6.26 -19.82
N LYS A 242 -7.68 -6.56 -18.91
CA LYS A 242 -8.09 -7.94 -18.59
C LYS A 242 -9.59 -8.06 -18.67
N ARG A 243 -10.07 -9.26 -18.98
CA ARG A 243 -11.48 -9.62 -18.97
C ARG A 243 -11.78 -10.58 -17.83
N ALA A 244 -12.93 -10.43 -17.18
CA ALA A 244 -13.52 -11.40 -16.27
C ALA A 244 -14.99 -11.57 -16.58
N ASP A 245 -15.43 -12.81 -16.77
CA ASP A 245 -16.84 -13.18 -16.87
C ASP A 245 -17.27 -13.70 -15.49
N LEU A 246 -18.24 -13.00 -14.87
CA LEU A 246 -18.74 -13.31 -13.52
C LEU A 246 -20.16 -13.86 -13.59
N LEU A 247 -20.44 -14.91 -12.83
CA LEU A 247 -21.75 -15.52 -12.73
C LEU A 247 -22.49 -14.98 -11.50
N VAL A 248 -23.58 -14.27 -11.73
CA VAL A 248 -24.51 -13.81 -10.69
C VAL A 248 -25.57 -14.90 -10.54
N VAL A 249 -25.22 -15.94 -9.77
CA VAL A 249 -26.13 -17.08 -9.54
C VAL A 249 -27.12 -16.68 -8.47
N VAL A 250 -28.40 -16.62 -8.83
CA VAL A 250 -29.51 -16.21 -7.95
C VAL A 250 -30.50 -17.33 -7.80
N PHE A 251 -30.76 -17.73 -6.57
CA PHE A 251 -31.80 -18.71 -6.24
C PHE A 251 -32.55 -18.28 -4.99
N ASP A 252 -33.87 -18.25 -5.07
CA ASP A 252 -34.76 -17.86 -3.95
C ASP A 252 -34.39 -16.55 -3.25
N GLY A 253 -33.95 -15.54 -4.03
CA GLY A 253 -33.51 -14.24 -3.52
C GLY A 253 -32.10 -14.19 -2.92
N GLU A 254 -31.40 -15.32 -2.86
CA GLU A 254 -30.02 -15.41 -2.39
C GLU A 254 -29.05 -15.37 -3.60
N VAL A 255 -27.82 -14.86 -3.36
CA VAL A 255 -26.74 -14.82 -4.35
C VAL A 255 -25.61 -15.72 -3.88
N LEU A 256 -25.15 -16.61 -4.78
CA LEU A 256 -23.99 -17.46 -4.50
C LEU A 256 -22.70 -16.64 -4.53
N LEU A 257 -21.90 -16.77 -3.48
CA LEU A 257 -20.54 -16.27 -3.39
C LEU A 257 -19.57 -17.41 -3.17
N GLU A 258 -18.39 -17.30 -3.77
CA GLU A 258 -17.30 -18.27 -3.62
C GLU A 258 -16.08 -17.59 -3.00
N GLN A 259 -15.35 -18.31 -2.15
CA GLN A 259 -14.09 -17.82 -1.61
C GLN A 259 -13.00 -17.87 -2.68
N ARG A 260 -12.39 -16.72 -2.97
CA ARG A 260 -11.28 -16.64 -3.91
C ARG A 260 -10.02 -17.31 -3.36
N PRO A 261 -9.15 -17.86 -4.24
CA PRO A 261 -7.83 -18.33 -3.82
C PRO A 261 -7.09 -17.29 -2.98
N GLY A 262 -6.29 -17.71 -2.03
CA GLY A 262 -5.56 -16.82 -1.09
C GLY A 262 -4.57 -15.87 -1.76
N SER A 263 -4.26 -16.04 -3.05
CA SER A 263 -3.38 -15.19 -3.85
C SER A 263 -4.15 -14.45 -4.95
N GLY A 264 -3.53 -13.42 -5.54
CA GLY A 264 -4.14 -12.64 -6.61
C GLY A 264 -5.04 -11.50 -6.11
N ILE A 265 -5.89 -10.98 -7.03
CA ILE A 265 -6.78 -9.87 -6.74
C ILE A 265 -7.91 -10.35 -5.86
N TRP A 266 -8.16 -9.56 -4.79
CA TRP A 266 -9.18 -9.90 -3.79
C TRP A 266 -9.00 -11.31 -3.19
N GLY A 267 -7.77 -11.84 -3.22
CA GLY A 267 -7.49 -13.19 -2.71
C GLY A 267 -8.00 -13.38 -1.29
N GLY A 268 -8.67 -14.51 -1.04
CA GLY A 268 -9.27 -14.86 0.24
C GLY A 268 -10.59 -14.15 0.55
N LEU A 269 -11.08 -13.24 -0.30
CA LEU A 269 -12.41 -12.64 -0.15
C LEU A 269 -13.47 -13.49 -0.85
N LEU A 270 -14.72 -13.30 -0.42
CA LEU A 270 -15.89 -13.79 -1.15
C LEU A 270 -16.12 -12.96 -2.41
N SER A 271 -16.42 -13.60 -3.52
CA SER A 271 -16.79 -12.97 -4.78
C SER A 271 -17.82 -13.80 -5.53
N LEU A 272 -18.43 -13.19 -6.54
CA LEU A 272 -19.21 -13.95 -7.52
C LEU A 272 -18.34 -15.02 -8.17
N PRO A 273 -18.86 -16.22 -8.49
CA PRO A 273 -18.17 -17.23 -9.26
C PRO A 273 -17.61 -16.66 -10.56
N GLU A 274 -16.39 -17.02 -10.91
CA GLU A 274 -15.72 -16.54 -12.11
C GLU A 274 -15.55 -17.68 -13.11
N VAL A 275 -15.82 -17.40 -14.38
CA VAL A 275 -15.57 -18.34 -15.47
C VAL A 275 -14.06 -18.42 -15.69
N GLU A 276 -13.47 -19.59 -15.50
CA GLU A 276 -12.03 -19.79 -15.66
C GLU A 276 -11.60 -19.53 -17.10
N GLY A 277 -10.55 -18.75 -17.28
CA GLY A 277 -9.97 -18.41 -18.58
C GLY A 277 -9.78 -16.93 -18.80
N HIS A 278 -8.96 -16.29 -17.95
CA HIS A 278 -8.53 -14.92 -18.21
C HIS A 278 -7.80 -14.83 -19.55
N VAL A 279 -8.45 -14.29 -20.55
CA VAL A 279 -7.77 -13.89 -21.78
C VAL A 279 -7.11 -12.54 -21.50
N ALA A 280 -5.77 -12.50 -21.53
CA ALA A 280 -5.05 -11.23 -21.63
C ALA A 280 -5.48 -10.58 -22.95
N LEU A 281 -6.18 -9.46 -22.86
CA LEU A 281 -6.57 -8.69 -24.03
C LEU A 281 -5.31 -7.97 -24.53
N GLY A 282 -4.85 -8.28 -25.73
CA GLY A 282 -3.84 -7.51 -26.44
C GLY A 282 -4.31 -6.09 -26.74
N ASP A 283 -3.46 -5.26 -27.34
CA ASP A 283 -3.66 -3.82 -27.55
C ASP A 283 -4.90 -3.43 -28.41
N ALA A 284 -5.68 -4.39 -28.91
CA ALA A 284 -6.92 -4.15 -29.64
C ALA A 284 -8.03 -5.08 -29.14
N MET A 285 -9.04 -4.50 -28.50
CA MET A 285 -10.26 -5.21 -28.12
C MET A 285 -11.22 -5.33 -29.30
N PRO A 286 -11.51 -6.54 -29.78
CA PRO A 286 -12.79 -6.78 -30.47
C PRO A 286 -13.88 -6.96 -29.41
N ALA A 287 -14.97 -6.22 -29.53
CA ALA A 287 -16.16 -6.31 -28.67
C ALA A 287 -16.85 -7.71 -28.69
N SER A 288 -16.31 -8.67 -29.41
CA SER A 288 -16.94 -9.96 -29.72
C SER A 288 -16.28 -11.20 -29.09
N LEU A 289 -15.28 -11.06 -28.20
CA LEU A 289 -14.73 -12.23 -27.51
C LEU A 289 -15.57 -12.55 -26.27
N ALA A 290 -16.77 -13.10 -26.50
CA ALA A 290 -17.38 -13.95 -25.50
C ALA A 290 -16.43 -15.13 -25.18
N PRO A 291 -16.37 -15.65 -23.93
CA PRO A 291 -15.65 -16.90 -23.67
C PRO A 291 -16.15 -17.95 -24.66
N ALA A 292 -15.25 -18.83 -25.12
CA ALA A 292 -15.66 -19.91 -25.99
C ALA A 292 -16.90 -20.57 -25.38
N SER A 293 -17.93 -20.80 -26.18
CA SER A 293 -19.20 -21.33 -25.68
C SER A 293 -19.03 -22.60 -24.84
N SER A 294 -17.99 -23.39 -25.12
CA SER A 294 -17.60 -24.55 -24.31
C SER A 294 -17.10 -24.21 -22.90
N VAL A 295 -16.37 -23.12 -22.72
CA VAL A 295 -15.87 -22.68 -21.40
C VAL A 295 -17.02 -22.17 -20.54
N MET A 296 -17.92 -21.38 -21.13
CA MET A 296 -19.12 -20.91 -20.43
C MET A 296 -20.03 -22.08 -20.08
N ALA A 297 -20.28 -23.01 -21.01
CA ALA A 297 -21.09 -24.20 -20.76
C ALA A 297 -20.50 -25.07 -19.64
N GLY A 298 -19.18 -25.26 -19.61
CA GLY A 298 -18.49 -25.96 -18.54
C GLY A 298 -18.63 -25.28 -17.16
N ALA A 299 -18.53 -23.96 -17.14
CA ALA A 299 -18.71 -23.18 -15.90
C ALA A 299 -20.16 -23.22 -15.39
N LEU A 300 -21.14 -23.24 -16.29
CA LEU A 300 -22.57 -23.29 -15.97
C LEU A 300 -23.02 -24.70 -15.55
N ALA A 301 -22.41 -25.75 -16.11
CA ALA A 301 -22.76 -27.15 -15.78
C ALA A 301 -22.64 -27.50 -14.29
N ARG A 302 -21.82 -26.76 -13.54
CA ARG A 302 -21.68 -26.93 -12.08
C ARG A 302 -22.93 -26.53 -11.27
N PHE A 303 -23.86 -25.83 -11.87
CA PHE A 303 -25.10 -25.36 -11.22
C PHE A 303 -26.35 -26.20 -11.58
N GLY A 304 -26.17 -27.34 -12.25
CA GLY A 304 -27.26 -28.21 -12.66
C GLY A 304 -28.09 -27.67 -13.82
N GLU A 305 -29.40 -28.01 -13.84
CA GLU A 305 -30.33 -27.47 -14.81
C GLU A 305 -30.63 -26.00 -14.57
N LEU A 306 -30.62 -25.19 -15.59
CA LEU A 306 -30.81 -23.74 -15.53
C LEU A 306 -32.14 -23.34 -16.15
N ASP A 307 -32.84 -22.43 -15.47
CA ASP A 307 -34.04 -21.78 -16.02
C ASP A 307 -33.64 -20.67 -17.00
N GLU A 308 -32.70 -19.79 -16.60
CA GLU A 308 -32.27 -18.65 -17.41
C GLU A 308 -30.80 -18.33 -17.26
N VAL A 309 -30.17 -17.93 -18.37
CA VAL A 309 -28.85 -17.28 -18.40
C VAL A 309 -28.93 -15.98 -19.17
N GLN A 310 -28.82 -14.85 -18.49
CA GLN A 310 -28.95 -13.52 -19.07
C GLN A 310 -27.64 -12.74 -18.95
N ALA A 311 -27.11 -12.22 -20.07
CA ALA A 311 -25.99 -11.27 -20.02
C ALA A 311 -26.45 -9.92 -19.44
N LEU A 312 -25.73 -9.42 -18.47
CA LEU A 312 -25.96 -8.09 -17.87
C LEU A 312 -25.03 -7.05 -18.51
N LEU A 313 -25.30 -5.78 -18.21
CA LEU A 313 -24.47 -4.69 -18.72
C LEU A 313 -23.02 -4.82 -18.22
N PRO A 314 -22.03 -4.79 -19.12
CA PRO A 314 -20.63 -4.85 -18.74
C PRO A 314 -20.20 -3.60 -18.00
N LEU A 315 -19.20 -3.74 -17.13
CA LEU A 315 -18.58 -2.62 -16.41
C LEU A 315 -17.06 -2.69 -16.49
N VAL A 316 -16.41 -1.53 -16.33
CA VAL A 316 -14.95 -1.43 -16.33
C VAL A 316 -14.49 -0.94 -14.95
N HIS A 317 -13.64 -1.72 -14.31
CA HIS A 317 -12.96 -1.31 -13.09
C HIS A 317 -11.49 -1.03 -13.36
N VAL A 318 -11.00 0.14 -12.93
CA VAL A 318 -9.61 0.58 -13.16
C VAL A 318 -8.80 0.38 -11.89
N PHE A 319 -7.91 -0.61 -11.92
CA PHE A 319 -6.89 -0.80 -10.88
C PHE A 319 -5.64 0.03 -11.18
N THR A 320 -4.74 0.14 -10.22
CA THR A 320 -3.48 0.88 -10.37
C THR A 320 -2.59 0.33 -11.49
N HIS A 321 -2.70 -0.97 -11.83
CA HIS A 321 -1.79 -1.67 -12.75
C HIS A 321 -2.47 -2.35 -13.93
N TYR A 322 -3.79 -2.33 -14.05
CA TYR A 322 -4.55 -2.79 -15.23
C TYR A 322 -6.00 -2.30 -15.16
N LYS A 323 -6.71 -2.41 -16.28
CA LYS A 323 -8.16 -2.26 -16.36
C LYS A 323 -8.81 -3.63 -16.42
N LEU A 324 -9.86 -3.83 -15.64
CA LEU A 324 -10.68 -5.04 -15.65
C LEU A 324 -12.02 -4.75 -16.32
N HIS A 325 -12.27 -5.43 -17.42
CA HIS A 325 -13.57 -5.46 -18.08
C HIS A 325 -14.36 -6.62 -17.52
N VAL A 326 -15.42 -6.34 -16.79
CA VAL A 326 -16.28 -7.34 -16.16
C VAL A 326 -17.53 -7.52 -16.98
N PHE A 327 -17.82 -8.77 -17.33
CA PHE A 327 -19.00 -9.22 -18.06
C PHE A 327 -19.83 -10.10 -17.11
N PRO A 328 -20.83 -9.54 -16.44
CA PRO A 328 -21.66 -10.32 -15.52
C PRO A 328 -22.76 -11.04 -16.28
N HIS A 329 -23.05 -12.29 -15.87
CA HIS A 329 -24.11 -13.14 -16.40
C HIS A 329 -25.01 -13.56 -15.24
N LYS A 330 -26.28 -13.16 -15.27
CA LYS A 330 -27.28 -13.64 -14.32
C LYS A 330 -27.61 -15.08 -14.67
N VAL A 331 -27.58 -15.96 -13.69
CA VAL A 331 -27.85 -17.39 -13.79
C VAL A 331 -28.91 -17.76 -12.78
N THR A 332 -30.00 -18.36 -13.25
CA THR A 332 -31.10 -18.82 -12.40
C THR A 332 -31.17 -20.35 -12.49
N PRO A 333 -30.71 -21.11 -11.49
CA PRO A 333 -30.87 -22.57 -11.43
C PRO A 333 -32.33 -22.96 -11.21
N LEU A 334 -32.77 -24.07 -11.77
CA LEU A 334 -34.11 -24.64 -11.53
C LEU A 334 -34.25 -25.23 -10.13
N GLU A 335 -33.16 -25.81 -9.60
CA GLU A 335 -33.14 -26.41 -8.25
C GLU A 335 -31.92 -25.93 -7.48
N ARG A 336 -32.05 -25.89 -6.13
CA ARG A 336 -30.91 -25.61 -5.24
C ARG A 336 -30.00 -26.82 -5.15
N ASP A 337 -28.83 -26.78 -5.74
CA ASP A 337 -27.82 -27.80 -5.51
C ASP A 337 -27.32 -27.70 -4.05
N ARG A 338 -27.74 -28.66 -3.20
CA ARG A 338 -27.38 -28.72 -1.78
C ARG A 338 -25.89 -28.96 -1.51
N LYS A 339 -25.10 -29.23 -2.55
CA LYS A 339 -23.65 -29.47 -2.45
C LYS A 339 -22.82 -28.20 -2.56
N SER A 340 -23.42 -27.08 -2.96
CA SER A 340 -22.71 -25.80 -3.19
C SER A 340 -22.74 -24.83 -2.02
N VAL A 341 -23.17 -25.24 -0.83
CA VAL A 341 -23.17 -24.41 0.38
C VAL A 341 -22.02 -24.86 1.28
N VAL A 342 -20.92 -24.12 1.21
CA VAL A 342 -19.89 -24.08 2.27
C VAL A 342 -19.72 -22.64 2.72
#